data_f5f47d112f91d0b4d401f42ad6c79f9f
#
_entry.id   f5f47d112f91d0b4d401f42ad6c79f9f
#
_cell.length_a   1.000
_cell.length_b   1.000
_cell.length_c   1.000
_cell.angle_alpha   90.00
_cell.angle_beta   90.00
_cell.angle_gamma   90.00
#
_symmetry.space_group_name_H-M   'P 1'
#
loop_
_entity.id
_entity.type
_entity.pdbx_description
1 polymer ?
#
loop_
_entity_poly.entity_id
_entity_poly.type
_entity_poly.pdbx_seq_one_letter_code
_entity_poly.pdbx_strand_id
1 'polypeptide(L)'
;SLRAGGIPIYTDRDIYITDHSLAYVKFVDENEETIDMDDYSGYGYEDNTYPDTVYINDVLCYVERADEGLYISICSDADCDSVTEMYINAWTRVIPKAAYDHRNDILILEMGSNGGWENDYDELIRQYQNIIDNSYYADYIIVGDTDNPGESADIYQDVYDSNGNYAGLHATLWEQALYHAFGEHFLNTRLYLMKNALSDCGLTPTENDIIDIQTGNLPEQIRADFTHFNSYGYYSKAKAIYLKGIELGYWN
;
A
#
# COMPACT_ATOMS: atom_id res chain seq x y z
N SER A 1 8.72 -2.67 3.74
CA SER A 1 8.01 -2.58 5.02
C SER A 1 6.95 -1.49 4.95
N LEU A 2 5.84 -1.69 5.61
CA LEU A 2 4.73 -0.73 5.71
C LEU A 2 5.16 0.64 6.26
N ARG A 3 6.29 0.71 6.96
CA ARG A 3 6.82 1.95 7.53
C ARG A 3 7.23 2.99 6.49
N ALA A 4 7.65 2.58 5.30
CA ALA A 4 8.20 3.51 4.32
C ALA A 4 7.16 4.28 3.50
N GLY A 5 5.96 3.75 3.33
CA GLY A 5 4.95 4.32 2.42
C GLY A 5 4.00 5.35 3.03
N GLY A 6 3.91 5.43 4.36
CA GLY A 6 2.88 6.22 5.03
C GLY A 6 3.38 7.30 5.99
N ILE A 7 4.69 7.54 6.04
CA ILE A 7 5.23 8.56 6.95
C ILE A 7 5.35 9.88 6.19
N PRO A 8 4.70 10.95 6.67
CA PRO A 8 4.91 12.27 6.08
C PRO A 8 6.36 12.72 6.29
N ILE A 9 6.95 13.26 5.23
CA ILE A 9 8.34 13.71 5.21
C ILE A 9 8.39 15.23 5.18
N TYR A 10 9.22 15.81 6.01
CA TYR A 10 9.39 17.27 6.13
C TYR A 10 10.86 17.66 6.08
N THR A 11 11.14 18.91 5.69
CA THR A 11 12.47 19.50 5.82
C THR A 11 12.74 19.88 7.28
N ASP A 12 13.96 19.65 7.77
CA ASP A 12 14.35 19.94 9.17
C ASP A 12 14.67 21.42 9.44
N ARG A 13 14.83 22.23 8.39
CA ARG A 13 15.33 23.61 8.51
C ARG A 13 14.88 24.52 7.38
N ASP A 14 15.02 25.83 7.60
CA ASP A 14 14.92 26.84 6.55
C ASP A 14 16.07 26.71 5.56
N ILE A 15 15.73 26.74 4.27
CA ILE A 15 16.69 26.56 3.19
C ILE A 15 16.42 27.61 2.11
N TYR A 16 17.48 28.20 1.58
CA TYR A 16 17.42 28.98 0.35
C TYR A 16 18.30 28.31 -0.70
N ILE A 17 17.73 28.01 -1.85
CA ILE A 17 18.42 27.37 -2.97
C ILE A 17 18.20 28.15 -4.26
N THR A 18 19.19 28.07 -5.13
CA THR A 18 19.13 28.58 -6.51
C THR A 18 19.33 27.44 -7.49
N ASP A 19 19.02 27.65 -8.77
CA ASP A 19 19.20 26.67 -9.85
C ASP A 19 20.66 26.21 -10.07
N HIS A 20 21.61 26.86 -9.39
CA HIS A 20 23.04 26.52 -9.45
C HIS A 20 23.63 26.13 -8.10
N SER A 21 22.80 25.86 -7.09
CA SER A 21 23.26 25.54 -5.75
C SER A 21 22.73 24.22 -5.22
N LEU A 22 23.50 23.58 -4.37
CA LEU A 22 23.09 22.45 -3.52
C LEU A 22 22.85 22.96 -2.12
N ALA A 23 21.79 22.53 -1.48
CA ALA A 23 21.52 22.83 -0.10
C ALA A 23 21.45 21.55 0.73
N TYR A 24 22.15 21.53 1.86
CA TYR A 24 22.08 20.45 2.81
C TYR A 24 20.75 20.45 3.56
N VAL A 25 20.13 19.28 3.67
CA VAL A 25 18.87 19.07 4.36
C VAL A 25 18.86 17.72 5.06
N LYS A 26 18.06 17.61 6.10
CA LYS A 26 17.59 16.33 6.62
C LYS A 26 16.11 16.23 6.37
N PHE A 27 15.67 15.05 6.01
CA PHE A 27 14.26 14.74 6.00
C PHE A 27 13.88 14.15 7.36
N VAL A 28 12.82 14.66 7.94
CA VAL A 28 12.34 14.26 9.26
C VAL A 28 10.87 13.86 9.20
N ASP A 29 10.45 13.04 10.13
CA ASP A 29 9.05 12.70 10.34
C ASP A 29 8.34 13.76 11.22
N GLU A 30 7.09 13.54 11.56
CA GLU A 30 6.28 14.41 12.43
C GLU A 30 6.79 14.53 13.87
N ASN A 31 7.71 13.64 14.30
CA ASN A 31 8.32 13.64 15.63
C ASN A 31 9.72 14.27 15.63
N GLU A 32 10.14 14.92 14.53
CA GLU A 32 11.50 15.45 14.32
C GLU A 32 12.59 14.36 14.21
N GLU A 33 12.20 13.09 14.10
CA GLU A 33 13.16 12.02 13.91
C GLU A 33 13.66 12.01 12.47
N THR A 34 14.98 11.95 12.29
CA THR A 34 15.56 11.85 10.95
C THR A 34 15.13 10.54 10.29
N ILE A 35 14.54 10.66 9.13
CA ILE A 35 14.17 9.50 8.33
C ILE A 35 15.44 8.96 7.68
N ASP A 36 15.79 7.73 8.07
CA ASP A 36 16.85 7.02 7.38
C ASP A 36 16.31 6.59 6.01
N MET A 37 16.87 7.19 4.98
CA MET A 37 16.47 6.89 3.62
C MET A 37 16.85 5.45 3.21
N ASP A 38 17.71 4.74 3.95
CA ASP A 38 17.97 3.32 3.75
C ASP A 38 16.75 2.47 4.12
N ASP A 39 15.90 2.91 5.04
CA ASP A 39 14.63 2.27 5.36
C ASP A 39 13.58 2.44 4.23
N TYR A 40 13.79 3.35 3.30
CA TYR A 40 12.95 3.53 2.10
C TYR A 40 13.24 2.53 0.98
N SER A 41 14.36 1.82 1.05
CA SER A 41 14.66 0.73 0.13
C SER A 41 13.76 -0.47 0.44
N GLY A 42 12.48 -0.38 0.05
CA GLY A 42 11.57 -1.51 0.16
C GLY A 42 12.09 -2.69 -0.64
N TYR A 43 12.21 -3.82 0.03
CA TYR A 43 12.40 -5.15 -0.54
C TYR A 43 13.39 -5.31 -1.69
N GLY A 44 14.63 -5.65 -1.36
CA GLY A 44 15.44 -6.59 -2.13
C GLY A 44 15.88 -6.19 -3.52
N TYR A 45 15.79 -4.93 -3.90
CA TYR A 45 16.51 -4.42 -5.04
C TYR A 45 17.85 -3.89 -4.55
N GLU A 46 18.91 -4.51 -5.03
CA GLU A 46 20.31 -4.13 -4.75
C GLU A 46 20.67 -2.73 -5.30
N ASP A 47 19.76 -2.08 -6.01
CA ASP A 47 19.89 -0.70 -6.41
C ASP A 47 19.22 0.20 -5.37
N ASN A 48 20.04 0.84 -4.55
CA ASN A 48 19.70 1.93 -3.63
C ASN A 48 19.15 3.15 -4.40
N THR A 49 18.05 3.00 -5.12
CA THR A 49 17.36 4.09 -5.76
C THR A 49 16.42 4.73 -4.75
N TYR A 50 16.97 5.67 -4.00
CA TYR A 50 16.19 6.74 -3.37
C TYR A 50 15.25 7.37 -4.40
N PRO A 51 14.15 8.01 -3.99
CA PRO A 51 13.52 8.93 -4.89
C PRO A 51 14.57 10.01 -5.23
N ASP A 52 15.21 9.86 -6.37
CA ASP A 52 16.17 10.83 -6.90
C ASP A 52 15.53 12.20 -7.05
N THR A 53 14.21 12.25 -6.96
CA THR A 53 13.38 13.42 -7.24
C THR A 53 12.20 13.52 -6.29
N VAL A 54 12.00 14.72 -5.76
CA VAL A 54 10.90 15.09 -4.86
C VAL A 54 10.28 16.41 -5.29
N TYR A 55 9.03 16.64 -4.91
CA TYR A 55 8.43 17.96 -4.96
C TYR A 55 8.48 18.63 -3.59
N ILE A 56 8.92 19.88 -3.57
CA ILE A 56 8.92 20.77 -2.40
C ILE A 56 8.31 22.10 -2.86
N ASN A 57 7.22 22.54 -2.23
CA ASN A 57 6.45 23.72 -2.67
C ASN A 57 6.08 23.65 -4.16
N ASP A 58 5.65 22.49 -4.64
CA ASP A 58 5.31 22.22 -6.06
C ASP A 58 6.47 22.38 -7.05
N VAL A 59 7.69 22.55 -6.56
CA VAL A 59 8.91 22.61 -7.38
C VAL A 59 9.61 21.27 -7.37
N LEU A 60 9.94 20.75 -8.55
CA LEU A 60 10.71 19.51 -8.68
C LEU A 60 12.16 19.73 -8.27
N CYS A 61 12.63 18.92 -7.33
CA CYS A 61 13.98 18.95 -6.79
C CYS A 61 14.66 17.59 -6.97
N TYR A 62 15.95 17.59 -7.26
CA TYR A 62 16.81 16.43 -7.15
C TYR A 62 17.27 16.24 -5.70
N VAL A 63 17.43 14.99 -5.30
CA VAL A 63 17.98 14.59 -4.00
C VAL A 63 19.26 13.81 -4.26
N GLU A 64 20.37 14.30 -3.74
CA GLU A 64 21.67 13.64 -3.81
C GLU A 64 22.09 13.22 -2.41
N ARG A 65 22.55 11.97 -2.28
CA ARG A 65 23.15 11.50 -1.03
C ARG A 65 24.65 11.74 -1.03
N ALA A 66 25.15 12.22 0.10
CA ALA A 66 26.56 12.29 0.40
C ALA A 66 26.84 11.69 1.79
N ASP A 67 28.11 11.46 2.11
CA ASP A 67 28.52 10.84 3.38
C ASP A 67 28.01 11.59 4.63
N GLU A 68 27.70 12.88 4.48
CA GLU A 68 27.26 13.75 5.57
C GLU A 68 25.74 13.97 5.63
N GLY A 69 24.96 13.44 4.69
CA GLY A 69 23.51 13.61 4.64
C GLY A 69 22.96 13.81 3.23
N LEU A 70 21.81 14.50 3.13
CA LEU A 70 21.13 14.74 1.86
C LEU A 70 21.40 16.15 1.36
N TYR A 71 21.54 16.28 0.03
CA TYR A 71 21.60 17.56 -0.65
C TYR A 71 20.45 17.65 -1.65
N ILE A 72 19.78 18.79 -1.68
CA ILE A 72 18.73 19.09 -2.64
C ILE A 72 19.18 20.19 -3.61
N SER A 73 18.72 20.07 -4.85
CA SER A 73 18.87 21.11 -5.89
C SER A 73 17.57 21.28 -6.67
N ILE A 74 17.34 22.46 -7.21
CA ILE A 74 16.20 22.68 -8.11
C ILE A 74 16.46 21.94 -9.42
N CYS A 75 15.43 21.26 -9.95
CA CYS A 75 15.52 20.65 -11.28
C CYS A 75 15.71 21.75 -12.33
N SER A 76 16.79 21.62 -13.11
CA SER A 76 17.16 22.56 -14.19
C SER A 76 17.02 21.96 -15.59
N ASP A 77 16.43 20.78 -15.72
CA ASP A 77 16.25 20.12 -17.00
C ASP A 77 15.18 20.81 -17.87
N ALA A 78 15.22 20.55 -19.16
CA ALA A 78 14.34 21.20 -20.13
C ALA A 78 12.83 20.92 -19.89
N ASP A 79 12.53 19.85 -19.18
CA ASP A 79 11.16 19.41 -18.86
C ASP A 79 10.69 19.91 -17.48
N CYS A 80 11.54 20.65 -16.76
CA CYS A 80 11.22 21.21 -15.44
C CYS A 80 10.74 22.66 -15.56
N ASP A 81 9.99 23.11 -14.54
CA ASP A 81 9.60 24.51 -14.43
C ASP A 81 10.84 25.41 -14.33
N SER A 82 10.78 26.59 -14.94
CA SER A 82 11.89 27.55 -14.95
C SER A 82 12.03 28.30 -13.60
N VAL A 83 12.07 27.56 -12.49
CA VAL A 83 12.31 28.11 -11.16
C VAL A 83 13.81 28.29 -10.98
N THR A 84 14.24 29.51 -10.73
CA THR A 84 15.67 29.85 -10.58
C THR A 84 16.10 30.01 -9.12
N GLU A 85 15.16 30.20 -8.23
CA GLU A 85 15.41 30.32 -6.79
C GLU A 85 14.18 29.92 -5.98
N MET A 86 14.38 29.36 -4.80
CA MET A 86 13.31 28.94 -3.89
C MET A 86 13.74 29.11 -2.43
N TYR A 87 12.81 29.62 -1.62
CA TYR A 87 12.92 29.59 -0.16
C TYR A 87 12.00 28.51 0.40
N ILE A 88 12.56 27.61 1.19
CA ILE A 88 11.87 26.50 1.86
C ILE A 88 11.92 26.74 3.34
N ASN A 89 10.78 26.86 3.99
CA ASN A 89 10.71 26.92 5.44
C ASN A 89 10.97 25.55 6.05
N ALA A 90 11.50 25.53 7.27
CA ALA A 90 11.48 24.31 8.08
C ALA A 90 10.05 23.75 8.13
N TRP A 91 9.93 22.43 8.19
CA TRP A 91 8.63 21.74 8.18
C TRP A 91 7.83 21.85 6.86
N THR A 92 8.50 22.22 5.80
CA THR A 92 7.87 22.11 4.48
C THR A 92 7.79 20.64 4.08
N ARG A 93 6.60 20.24 3.61
CA ARG A 93 6.33 18.88 3.16
C ARG A 93 7.18 18.52 1.95
N VAL A 94 7.77 17.34 1.98
CA VAL A 94 8.51 16.73 0.87
C VAL A 94 7.69 15.59 0.29
N ILE A 95 7.44 15.61 -1.01
CA ILE A 95 6.61 14.61 -1.69
C ILE A 95 7.46 13.87 -2.72
N PRO A 96 7.63 12.55 -2.61
CA PRO A 96 8.28 11.78 -3.67
C PRO A 96 7.60 12.02 -5.03
N LYS A 97 8.39 12.20 -6.09
CA LYS A 97 7.86 12.47 -7.44
C LYS A 97 6.83 11.43 -7.87
N ALA A 98 7.08 10.16 -7.59
CA ALA A 98 6.15 9.09 -7.93
C ALA A 98 4.78 9.29 -7.25
N ALA A 99 4.74 9.67 -5.98
CA ALA A 99 3.49 9.94 -5.28
C ALA A 99 2.78 11.18 -5.83
N TYR A 100 3.54 12.22 -6.18
CA TYR A 100 2.99 13.45 -6.76
C TYR A 100 2.41 13.22 -8.16
N ASP A 101 3.11 12.51 -9.01
CA ASP A 101 2.68 12.23 -10.40
C ASP A 101 1.41 11.38 -10.44
N HIS A 102 1.28 10.46 -9.49
CA HIS A 102 0.15 9.53 -9.41
C HIS A 102 -0.99 9.98 -8.47
N ARG A 103 -0.94 11.21 -7.96
CA ARG A 103 -1.91 11.72 -6.97
C ARG A 103 -3.38 11.75 -7.43
N ASN A 104 -3.62 11.61 -8.71
CA ASN A 104 -4.97 11.52 -9.29
C ASN A 104 -5.35 10.08 -9.70
N ASP A 105 -4.49 9.12 -9.43
CA ASP A 105 -4.75 7.72 -9.70
C ASP A 105 -5.55 7.10 -8.53
N ILE A 106 -6.02 5.89 -8.71
CA ILE A 106 -6.70 5.14 -7.65
C ILE A 106 -5.67 4.28 -6.92
N LEU A 107 -5.60 4.44 -5.61
CA LEU A 107 -4.71 3.66 -4.76
C LEU A 107 -5.32 2.30 -4.44
N ILE A 108 -4.67 1.22 -4.84
CA ILE A 108 -5.09 -0.15 -4.50
C ILE A 108 -4.07 -0.71 -3.51
N LEU A 109 -4.50 -0.95 -2.27
CA LEU A 109 -3.66 -1.43 -1.19
C LEU A 109 -4.01 -2.88 -0.83
N GLU A 110 -3.02 -3.75 -0.90
CA GLU A 110 -3.09 -5.14 -0.44
C GLU A 110 -1.85 -5.43 0.39
N MET A 111 -2.01 -5.46 1.70
CA MET A 111 -0.89 -5.58 2.65
C MET A 111 -1.34 -6.29 3.93
N GLY A 112 -0.37 -6.73 4.72
CA GLY A 112 -0.60 -7.23 6.08
C GLY A 112 -0.21 -8.68 6.28
N SER A 113 -0.31 -9.55 5.28
CA SER A 113 0.04 -10.97 5.40
C SER A 113 1.50 -11.22 5.75
N ASN A 114 2.40 -10.32 5.35
CA ASN A 114 3.83 -10.42 5.69
C ASN A 114 4.19 -9.82 7.07
N GLY A 115 3.21 -9.47 7.88
CA GLY A 115 3.41 -8.94 9.22
C GLY A 115 3.77 -7.45 9.28
N GLY A 116 4.40 -7.06 10.39
CA GLY A 116 4.77 -5.66 10.65
C GLY A 116 3.73 -4.90 11.48
N TRP A 117 2.70 -5.57 11.97
CA TRP A 117 1.63 -5.04 12.82
C TRP A 117 1.32 -5.93 14.04
N GLU A 118 2.09 -7.02 14.23
CA GLU A 118 2.11 -7.88 15.43
C GLU A 118 0.72 -8.38 15.91
N ASN A 119 -0.18 -8.68 14.97
CA ASN A 119 -1.58 -9.05 15.22
C ASN A 119 -2.40 -7.96 15.93
N ASP A 120 -1.95 -6.73 15.90
CA ASP A 120 -2.68 -5.58 16.39
C ASP A 120 -3.46 -4.93 15.25
N TYR A 121 -4.77 -5.17 15.19
CA TYR A 121 -5.62 -4.61 14.13
C TYR A 121 -5.66 -3.08 14.13
N ASP A 122 -5.54 -2.44 15.29
CA ASP A 122 -5.50 -0.98 15.37
C ASP A 122 -4.20 -0.46 14.75
N GLU A 123 -3.09 -1.15 14.97
CA GLU A 123 -1.82 -0.82 14.32
C GLU A 123 -1.88 -1.03 12.81
N LEU A 124 -2.44 -2.14 12.33
CA LEU A 124 -2.61 -2.40 10.90
C LEU A 124 -3.47 -1.30 10.25
N ILE A 125 -4.61 -0.96 10.85
CA ILE A 125 -5.51 0.08 10.37
C ILE A 125 -4.80 1.43 10.35
N ARG A 126 -4.05 1.76 11.40
CA ARG A 126 -3.25 2.98 11.47
C ARG A 126 -2.23 3.07 10.33
N GLN A 127 -1.57 1.96 9.99
CA GLN A 127 -0.61 1.91 8.88
C GLN A 127 -1.29 2.13 7.53
N TYR A 128 -2.45 1.50 7.28
CA TYR A 128 -3.25 1.76 6.09
C TYR A 128 -3.68 3.22 6.01
N GLN A 129 -4.21 3.77 7.12
CA GLN A 129 -4.68 5.15 7.17
C GLN A 129 -3.55 6.14 6.90
N ASN A 130 -2.36 5.90 7.47
CA ASN A 130 -1.18 6.73 7.21
C ASN A 130 -0.81 6.75 5.71
N ILE A 131 -0.88 5.59 5.03
CA ILE A 131 -0.62 5.55 3.59
C ILE A 131 -1.66 6.36 2.83
N ILE A 132 -2.94 6.18 3.14
CA ILE A 132 -4.04 6.90 2.48
C ILE A 132 -3.89 8.41 2.69
N ASP A 133 -3.72 8.85 3.93
CA ASP A 133 -3.64 10.26 4.29
C ASP A 133 -2.40 10.96 3.70
N ASN A 134 -1.33 10.21 3.48
CA ASN A 134 -0.06 10.78 3.03
C ASN A 134 0.26 10.51 1.55
N SER A 135 -0.51 9.67 0.86
CA SER A 135 -0.28 9.35 -0.55
C SER A 135 -0.87 10.37 -1.53
N TYR A 136 -1.68 11.32 -1.06
CA TYR A 136 -2.41 12.29 -1.89
C TYR A 136 -3.47 11.70 -2.82
N TYR A 137 -3.74 10.41 -2.77
CA TYR A 137 -4.82 9.80 -3.55
C TYR A 137 -6.18 10.14 -2.92
N ALA A 138 -7.10 10.60 -3.76
CA ALA A 138 -8.47 10.87 -3.33
C ALA A 138 -9.28 9.58 -3.22
N ASP A 139 -8.98 8.61 -4.09
CA ASP A 139 -9.71 7.36 -4.26
C ASP A 139 -8.82 6.17 -3.91
N TYR A 140 -9.39 5.18 -3.19
CA TYR A 140 -8.64 3.99 -2.81
C TYR A 140 -9.53 2.75 -2.68
N ILE A 141 -8.89 1.58 -2.79
CA ILE A 141 -9.49 0.28 -2.50
C ILE A 141 -8.54 -0.49 -1.58
N ILE A 142 -9.05 -0.96 -0.45
CA ILE A 142 -8.35 -1.89 0.42
C ILE A 142 -8.73 -3.30 0.00
N VAL A 143 -7.77 -4.07 -0.46
CA VAL A 143 -7.93 -5.45 -0.90
C VAL A 143 -7.58 -6.37 0.27
N GLY A 144 -8.56 -7.16 0.71
CA GLY A 144 -8.37 -8.12 1.78
C GLY A 144 -7.45 -9.27 1.36
N ASP A 145 -6.75 -9.81 2.34
CA ASP A 145 -5.89 -10.97 2.17
C ASP A 145 -6.70 -12.22 1.75
N THR A 146 -6.01 -13.13 1.13
CA THR A 146 -6.58 -14.34 0.54
C THR A 146 -5.96 -15.62 1.02
N ASP A 147 -5.06 -15.56 1.99
CA ASP A 147 -4.53 -16.75 2.64
C ASP A 147 -5.66 -17.56 3.29
N ASN A 148 -5.53 -18.86 3.26
CA ASN A 148 -6.58 -19.76 3.73
C ASN A 148 -6.66 -19.75 5.26
N PRO A 149 -7.80 -19.36 5.85
CA PRO A 149 -7.97 -19.44 7.29
C PRO A 149 -7.99 -20.90 7.75
N GLY A 150 -6.95 -21.47 8.19
CA GLY A 150 -6.90 -22.82 8.73
C GLY A 150 -5.83 -23.73 8.16
N GLU A 151 -5.24 -23.37 7.04
CA GLU A 151 -4.05 -24.06 6.51
C GLU A 151 -2.78 -23.28 6.78
N SER A 152 -2.90 -21.98 6.85
CA SER A 152 -1.76 -21.12 7.13
C SER A 152 -1.41 -21.25 8.61
N ALA A 153 -0.20 -21.70 8.85
CA ALA A 153 0.44 -21.48 10.15
C ALA A 153 0.74 -19.98 10.33
N ASP A 154 0.13 -19.16 9.51
CA ASP A 154 0.35 -17.73 9.56
C ASP A 154 -0.32 -17.19 10.80
N ILE A 155 0.52 -16.80 11.74
CA ILE A 155 0.12 -16.22 13.02
C ILE A 155 -0.62 -14.89 12.87
N TYR A 156 -0.72 -14.38 11.64
CA TYR A 156 -1.30 -13.08 11.33
C TYR A 156 -2.76 -13.14 10.88
N GLN A 157 -3.32 -14.33 10.63
CA GLN A 157 -4.74 -14.47 10.29
C GLN A 157 -5.55 -15.04 11.45
N ASP A 158 -6.59 -14.31 11.82
CA ASP A 158 -7.56 -14.80 12.77
C ASP A 158 -8.61 -15.66 12.07
N VAL A 159 -8.51 -16.95 12.27
CA VAL A 159 -9.38 -17.96 11.64
C VAL A 159 -10.79 -18.05 12.23
N TYR A 160 -11.06 -17.31 13.31
CA TYR A 160 -12.33 -17.33 14.00
C TYR A 160 -13.17 -16.10 13.68
N ASP A 161 -14.49 -16.29 13.71
CA ASP A 161 -15.43 -15.18 13.69
C ASP A 161 -15.55 -14.52 15.08
N SER A 162 -16.33 -13.44 15.18
CA SER A 162 -16.57 -12.71 16.44
C SER A 162 -17.28 -13.54 17.52
N ASN A 163 -17.80 -14.73 17.20
CA ASN A 163 -18.45 -15.64 18.12
C ASN A 163 -17.51 -16.78 18.57
N GLY A 164 -16.26 -16.75 18.12
CA GLY A 164 -15.28 -17.78 18.43
C GLY A 164 -15.47 -19.09 17.64
N ASN A 165 -16.27 -19.07 16.56
CA ASN A 165 -16.40 -20.20 15.65
C ASN A 165 -15.41 -20.06 14.52
N TYR A 166 -15.07 -21.18 13.88
CA TYR A 166 -14.30 -21.17 12.66
C TYR A 166 -15.02 -20.33 11.59
N ALA A 167 -14.30 -19.37 10.98
CA ALA A 167 -14.92 -18.35 10.13
C ALA A 167 -15.68 -18.96 8.94
N GLY A 168 -15.12 -19.99 8.30
CA GLY A 168 -15.78 -20.63 7.17
C GLY A 168 -16.23 -19.62 6.11
N LEU A 169 -17.53 -19.58 5.86
CA LEU A 169 -18.16 -18.63 4.93
C LEU A 169 -18.44 -17.23 5.51
N HIS A 170 -18.05 -16.99 6.74
CA HIS A 170 -18.20 -15.69 7.41
C HIS A 170 -16.88 -14.91 7.36
N ALA A 171 -16.96 -13.62 7.64
CA ALA A 171 -15.77 -12.78 7.74
C ALA A 171 -14.96 -13.14 8.98
N THR A 172 -13.65 -13.25 8.82
CA THR A 172 -12.70 -13.38 9.94
C THR A 172 -12.67 -12.11 10.78
N LEU A 173 -12.08 -12.15 11.99
CA LEU A 173 -11.92 -10.95 12.80
C LEU A 173 -11.08 -9.89 12.09
N TRP A 174 -10.04 -10.28 11.37
CA TRP A 174 -9.25 -9.38 10.54
C TRP A 174 -10.11 -8.70 9.46
N GLU A 175 -10.83 -9.48 8.67
CA GLU A 175 -11.74 -8.96 7.63
C GLU A 175 -12.80 -8.02 8.20
N GLN A 176 -13.32 -8.33 9.39
CA GLN A 176 -14.28 -7.46 10.09
C GLN A 176 -13.63 -6.15 10.54
N ALA A 177 -12.40 -6.18 11.06
CA ALA A 177 -11.66 -4.99 11.47
C ALA A 177 -11.44 -4.05 10.28
N LEU A 178 -10.98 -4.57 9.15
CA LEU A 178 -10.80 -3.78 7.92
C LEU A 178 -12.12 -3.21 7.38
N TYR A 179 -13.19 -4.01 7.40
CA TYR A 179 -14.51 -3.51 6.98
C TYR A 179 -15.02 -2.40 7.90
N HIS A 180 -14.83 -2.53 9.22
CA HIS A 180 -15.24 -1.48 10.17
C HIS A 180 -14.45 -0.18 9.97
N ALA A 181 -13.17 -0.28 9.61
CA ALA A 181 -12.32 0.89 9.42
C ALA A 181 -12.55 1.59 8.07
N PHE A 182 -12.70 0.82 6.99
CA PHE A 182 -12.67 1.35 5.61
C PHE A 182 -14.03 1.24 4.89
N GLY A 183 -15.02 0.59 5.50
CA GLY A 183 -16.38 0.55 4.98
C GLY A 183 -16.48 0.01 3.55
N GLU A 184 -17.11 0.80 2.68
CA GLU A 184 -17.31 0.46 1.27
C GLU A 184 -16.01 0.35 0.46
N HIS A 185 -14.92 0.99 0.92
CA HIS A 185 -13.61 0.89 0.27
C HIS A 185 -12.92 -0.44 0.49
N PHE A 186 -13.38 -1.25 1.43
CA PHE A 186 -12.82 -2.59 1.69
C PHE A 186 -13.45 -3.63 0.76
N LEU A 187 -12.61 -4.37 0.05
CA LEU A 187 -12.96 -5.56 -0.72
C LEU A 187 -12.59 -6.80 0.08
N ASN A 188 -13.57 -7.54 0.58
CA ASN A 188 -13.33 -8.86 1.14
C ASN A 188 -13.06 -9.86 0.02
N THR A 189 -11.79 -9.95 -0.35
CA THR A 189 -11.33 -10.73 -1.52
C THR A 189 -11.57 -12.22 -1.32
N ARG A 190 -11.28 -12.75 -0.13
CA ARG A 190 -11.50 -14.18 0.18
C ARG A 190 -12.97 -14.57 -0.02
N LEU A 191 -13.90 -13.85 0.61
CA LEU A 191 -15.33 -14.17 0.47
C LEU A 191 -15.85 -13.98 -0.94
N TYR A 192 -15.32 -13.00 -1.68
CA TYR A 192 -15.65 -12.84 -3.09
C TYR A 192 -15.22 -14.06 -3.90
N LEU A 193 -13.97 -14.48 -3.76
CA LEU A 193 -13.40 -15.60 -4.51
C LEU A 193 -14.09 -16.93 -4.18
N MET A 194 -14.37 -17.18 -2.91
CA MET A 194 -15.11 -18.37 -2.50
C MET A 194 -16.49 -18.47 -3.18
N LYS A 195 -17.16 -17.35 -3.40
CA LYS A 195 -18.50 -17.30 -3.98
C LYS A 195 -18.51 -17.30 -5.51
N ASN A 196 -17.51 -16.65 -6.11
CA ASN A 196 -17.60 -16.26 -7.52
C ASN A 196 -16.50 -16.84 -8.41
N ALA A 197 -15.32 -17.17 -7.87
CA ALA A 197 -14.15 -17.45 -8.69
C ALA A 197 -14.34 -18.60 -9.68
N LEU A 198 -14.98 -19.68 -9.26
CA LEU A 198 -15.24 -20.81 -10.18
C LEU A 198 -16.16 -20.39 -11.32
N SER A 199 -17.24 -19.67 -11.02
CA SER A 199 -18.17 -19.18 -12.04
C SER A 199 -17.55 -18.10 -12.93
N ASP A 200 -16.72 -17.23 -12.37
CA ASP A 200 -15.97 -16.21 -13.13
C ASP A 200 -15.08 -16.82 -14.19
N CYS A 201 -14.51 -17.99 -13.88
CA CYS A 201 -13.59 -18.71 -14.75
C CYS A 201 -14.26 -19.81 -15.59
N GLY A 202 -15.58 -19.97 -15.46
CA GLY A 202 -16.32 -21.03 -16.16
C GLY A 202 -15.96 -22.44 -15.69
N LEU A 203 -15.49 -22.58 -14.44
CA LEU A 203 -15.12 -23.86 -13.84
C LEU A 203 -16.32 -24.51 -13.15
N THR A 204 -16.38 -25.84 -13.23
CA THR A 204 -17.35 -26.63 -12.47
C THR A 204 -16.71 -27.03 -11.14
N PRO A 205 -17.37 -26.79 -9.98
CA PRO A 205 -16.84 -27.17 -8.69
C PRO A 205 -16.52 -28.66 -8.61
N THR A 206 -15.34 -28.98 -8.11
CA THR A 206 -14.96 -30.34 -7.71
C THR A 206 -15.41 -30.62 -6.27
N GLU A 207 -15.25 -31.87 -5.81
CA GLU A 207 -15.51 -32.23 -4.42
C GLU A 207 -14.57 -31.47 -3.47
N ASN A 208 -13.28 -31.32 -3.83
CA ASN A 208 -12.31 -30.57 -3.05
C ASN A 208 -12.68 -29.09 -2.96
N ASP A 209 -13.08 -28.45 -4.06
CA ASP A 209 -13.52 -27.04 -4.03
C ASP A 209 -14.69 -26.83 -3.07
N ILE A 210 -15.65 -27.78 -3.04
CA ILE A 210 -16.80 -27.70 -2.14
C ILE A 210 -16.36 -27.81 -0.68
N ILE A 211 -15.42 -28.73 -0.36
CA ILE A 211 -14.86 -28.89 0.97
C ILE A 211 -14.11 -27.62 1.39
N ASP A 212 -13.24 -27.10 0.52
CA ASP A 212 -12.48 -25.88 0.76
C ASP A 212 -13.40 -24.71 1.08
N ILE A 213 -14.40 -24.46 0.23
CA ILE A 213 -15.38 -23.38 0.43
C ILE A 213 -16.13 -23.56 1.78
N GLN A 214 -16.52 -24.77 2.13
CA GLN A 214 -17.22 -25.02 3.40
C GLN A 214 -16.35 -24.77 4.64
N THR A 215 -15.05 -24.94 4.50
CA THR A 215 -14.08 -24.68 5.59
C THR A 215 -13.53 -23.25 5.58
N GLY A 216 -13.94 -22.42 4.64
CA GLY A 216 -13.50 -21.03 4.55
C GLY A 216 -12.26 -20.81 3.69
N ASN A 217 -11.79 -21.86 3.05
CA ASN A 217 -10.64 -21.83 2.16
C ASN A 217 -11.05 -21.48 0.73
N LEU A 218 -10.08 -20.98 -0.04
CA LEU A 218 -10.28 -20.74 -1.46
C LEU A 218 -10.36 -22.08 -2.24
N PRO A 219 -11.20 -22.17 -3.29
CA PRO A 219 -11.29 -23.36 -4.12
C PRO A 219 -9.93 -23.82 -4.64
N GLU A 220 -9.65 -25.12 -4.61
CA GLU A 220 -8.38 -25.70 -5.06
C GLU A 220 -8.07 -25.33 -6.52
N GLN A 221 -9.08 -25.32 -7.40
CA GLN A 221 -8.90 -25.05 -8.83
C GLN A 221 -8.37 -23.64 -9.13
N ILE A 222 -8.44 -22.68 -8.22
CA ILE A 222 -7.95 -21.32 -8.43
C ILE A 222 -6.59 -21.05 -7.78
N ARG A 223 -6.01 -22.05 -7.13
CA ARG A 223 -4.72 -21.96 -6.40
C ARG A 223 -3.60 -22.65 -7.14
N ALA A 224 -2.39 -22.12 -7.03
CA ALA A 224 -1.14 -22.80 -7.40
C ALA A 224 -0.60 -23.63 -6.23
N ASP A 225 -0.75 -23.09 -5.02
CA ASP A 225 -0.47 -23.73 -3.73
C ASP A 225 -1.40 -23.09 -2.66
N PHE A 226 -1.12 -23.29 -1.37
CA PHE A 226 -1.98 -22.78 -0.30
C PHE A 226 -1.95 -21.25 -0.15
N THR A 227 -0.90 -20.58 -0.65
CA THR A 227 -0.73 -19.12 -0.56
C THR A 227 -0.94 -18.42 -1.90
N HIS A 228 -0.54 -19.05 -3.00
CA HIS A 228 -0.48 -18.39 -4.30
C HIS A 228 -1.62 -18.79 -5.22
N PHE A 229 -2.10 -17.81 -5.99
CA PHE A 229 -3.05 -18.06 -7.07
C PHE A 229 -2.39 -18.68 -8.30
N ASN A 230 -3.19 -19.44 -9.04
CA ASN A 230 -2.93 -19.68 -10.45
C ASN A 230 -3.60 -18.59 -11.33
N SER A 231 -3.56 -18.76 -12.64
CA SER A 231 -4.15 -17.78 -13.58
C SER A 231 -5.65 -17.53 -13.38
N TYR A 232 -6.40 -18.54 -12.96
CA TYR A 232 -7.83 -18.40 -12.67
C TYR A 232 -8.06 -17.54 -11.42
N GLY A 233 -7.30 -17.77 -10.37
CA GLY A 233 -7.38 -16.99 -9.13
C GLY A 233 -7.05 -15.53 -9.37
N TYR A 234 -5.96 -15.24 -10.08
CA TYR A 234 -5.61 -13.86 -10.44
C TYR A 234 -6.65 -13.19 -11.32
N TYR A 235 -7.25 -13.93 -12.28
CA TYR A 235 -8.33 -13.39 -13.10
C TYR A 235 -9.55 -12.98 -12.27
N SER A 236 -10.03 -13.88 -11.41
CA SER A 236 -11.20 -13.57 -10.56
C SER A 236 -10.92 -12.48 -9.54
N LYS A 237 -9.70 -12.42 -8.97
CA LYS A 237 -9.26 -11.33 -8.09
C LYS A 237 -9.27 -9.98 -8.83
N ALA A 238 -8.69 -9.92 -10.03
CA ALA A 238 -8.70 -8.71 -10.84
C ALA A 238 -10.14 -8.26 -11.16
N LYS A 239 -11.04 -9.22 -11.46
CA LYS A 239 -12.46 -8.95 -11.66
C LYS A 239 -13.14 -8.42 -10.39
N ALA A 240 -12.80 -8.95 -9.21
CA ALA A 240 -13.33 -8.45 -7.94
C ALA A 240 -12.94 -6.97 -7.71
N ILE A 241 -11.67 -6.65 -7.92
CA ILE A 241 -11.16 -5.26 -7.81
C ILE A 241 -11.87 -4.36 -8.84
N TYR A 242 -12.00 -4.81 -10.09
CA TYR A 242 -12.72 -4.07 -11.12
C TYR A 242 -14.16 -3.77 -10.71
N LEU A 243 -14.89 -4.77 -10.24
CA LEU A 243 -16.29 -4.60 -9.82
C LEU A 243 -16.40 -3.68 -8.60
N LYS A 244 -15.45 -3.74 -7.67
CA LYS A 244 -15.40 -2.81 -6.53
C LYS A 244 -15.20 -1.37 -6.99
N GLY A 245 -14.33 -1.13 -7.96
CA GLY A 245 -14.14 0.21 -8.50
C GLY A 245 -15.36 0.72 -9.28
N ILE A 246 -16.13 -0.15 -9.96
CA ILE A 246 -17.43 0.20 -10.54
C ILE A 246 -18.43 0.58 -9.42
N GLU A 247 -18.50 -0.22 -8.35
CA GLU A 247 -19.38 0.04 -7.19
C GLU A 247 -19.08 1.41 -6.56
N LEU A 248 -17.80 1.77 -6.45
CA LEU A 248 -17.35 3.05 -5.89
C LEU A 248 -17.42 4.23 -6.89
N GLY A 249 -17.73 3.95 -8.17
CA GLY A 249 -17.80 4.98 -9.19
C GLY A 249 -16.44 5.49 -9.70
N TYR A 250 -15.37 4.76 -9.46
CA TYR A 250 -14.00 5.15 -9.85
C TYR A 250 -13.75 5.01 -11.35
N TRP A 251 -14.39 4.05 -11.98
CA TRP A 251 -14.38 3.86 -13.43
C TRP A 251 -15.74 3.38 -13.93
N ASN A 252 -16.01 3.59 -15.23
CA ASN A 252 -17.26 3.27 -15.91
C ASN A 252 -17.13 1.99 -16.74
#